data_627f06adb334335e99acb073170748df
#
_entry.id   627f06adb334335e99acb073170748df
#
_cell.length_a   1.000
_cell.length_b   1.000
_cell.length_c   1.000
_cell.angle_alpha   90.00
_cell.angle_beta   90.00
_cell.angle_gamma   90.00
#
_symmetry.space_group_name_H-M   'P 1'
#
loop_
_entity.id
_entity.type
_entity.pdbx_description
1 polymer ?
#
loop_
_entity_poly.entity_id
_entity_poly.type
_entity_poly.pdbx_seq_one_letter_code
_entity_poly.pdbx_strand_id
1 'polypeptide(L)'
;MRNENTLIIEAGRTEKNYWTDLWRYRELFYILSWRDITVRYKQTVIGIAWAILRPLLTMVVFTVIFGKLAKLPSDGHAPYPIMVYAAMLPWQFFSSSVSEASNSLVANTQLITKVYFPRIIIPISSVVTSFVDFLISFVILIFLMMFYKFTPSWHILSLPVFVLISFLTASGIGLYITALNVKYRDFRYIVPFVVQFGLYISPVGFSSSIVPEKYRLLYSLNPMVGVIDGFRWAILSGESMIYWPGFVLSIGVTISFLFLGIYQFRKMEKKFADII
;
A
#
# COMPACT_ATOMS: atom_id res chain seq x y z
N MET A 1 25.61 35.29 -19.44
CA MET A 1 24.38 34.53 -19.67
C MET A 1 24.64 33.11 -19.20
N ARG A 2 24.13 32.69 -18.02
CA ARG A 2 24.21 31.31 -17.56
C ARG A 2 23.21 30.50 -18.38
N ASN A 3 23.72 29.57 -19.21
CA ASN A 3 22.88 28.64 -19.94
C ASN A 3 22.05 27.82 -18.93
N GLU A 4 20.74 28.04 -18.86
CA GLU A 4 19.81 27.41 -17.94
C GLU A 4 19.65 25.86 -18.14
N ASN A 5 20.32 25.32 -19.17
CA ASN A 5 20.21 23.90 -19.56
C ASN A 5 21.44 23.04 -19.22
N THR A 6 22.41 23.54 -18.48
CA THR A 6 23.57 22.74 -18.09
C THR A 6 23.29 22.04 -16.76
N LEU A 7 23.08 20.72 -16.82
CA LEU A 7 23.00 19.84 -15.63
C LEU A 7 24.44 19.49 -15.20
N ILE A 8 24.92 20.07 -14.10
CA ILE A 8 26.22 19.72 -13.52
C ILE A 8 26.01 18.59 -12.51
N ILE A 9 26.44 17.39 -12.85
CA ILE A 9 26.40 16.22 -11.99
C ILE A 9 27.76 16.12 -11.28
N GLU A 10 27.80 16.46 -9.99
CA GLU A 10 29.00 16.30 -9.15
C GLU A 10 28.83 15.06 -8.25
N ALA A 11 29.79 14.14 -8.30
CA ALA A 11 29.79 12.96 -7.44
C ALA A 11 29.81 13.38 -5.95
N GLY A 12 28.91 12.80 -5.14
CA GLY A 12 28.87 13.03 -3.68
C GLY A 12 28.14 14.29 -3.20
N ARG A 13 27.70 15.19 -4.08
CA ARG A 13 26.91 16.38 -3.70
C ARG A 13 25.44 16.03 -3.56
N THR A 14 24.86 16.38 -2.41
CA THR A 14 23.40 16.28 -2.24
C THR A 14 22.77 17.38 -3.09
N GLU A 15 21.97 17.01 -4.08
CA GLU A 15 21.30 17.96 -4.96
C GLU A 15 20.46 18.93 -4.14
N LYS A 16 20.80 20.22 -4.23
CA LYS A 16 20.04 21.28 -3.53
C LYS A 16 18.59 21.35 -3.97
N ASN A 17 18.28 20.82 -5.15
CA ASN A 17 16.98 20.93 -5.82
C ASN A 17 16.30 19.57 -6.08
N TYR A 18 16.53 18.56 -5.22
CA TYR A 18 16.00 17.21 -5.41
C TYR A 18 14.49 17.15 -5.73
N TRP A 19 13.70 17.94 -4.99
CA TRP A 19 12.25 17.98 -5.20
C TRP A 19 11.85 18.67 -6.51
N THR A 20 12.63 19.66 -6.95
CA THR A 20 12.45 20.31 -8.25
C THR A 20 12.80 19.36 -9.38
N ASP A 21 13.87 18.57 -9.20
CA ASP A 21 14.24 17.54 -10.17
C ASP A 21 13.17 16.44 -10.25
N LEU A 22 12.60 16.02 -9.12
CA LEU A 22 11.49 15.07 -9.12
C LEU A 22 10.32 15.57 -9.99
N TRP A 23 9.98 16.85 -9.88
CA TRP A 23 8.95 17.45 -10.72
C TRP A 23 9.35 17.53 -12.21
N ARG A 24 10.64 17.77 -12.49
CA ARG A 24 11.19 17.80 -13.86
C ARG A 24 11.09 16.42 -14.52
N TYR A 25 11.28 15.33 -13.76
CA TYR A 25 11.20 13.95 -14.25
C TYR A 25 9.78 13.33 -14.15
N ARG A 26 8.71 14.14 -14.00
CA ARG A 26 7.33 13.63 -13.93
C ARG A 26 6.90 12.81 -15.15
N GLU A 27 7.44 13.10 -16.33
CA GLU A 27 7.17 12.32 -17.55
C GLU A 27 7.77 10.91 -17.44
N LEU A 28 8.98 10.79 -16.91
CA LEU A 28 9.59 9.48 -16.65
C LEU A 28 8.77 8.69 -15.63
N PHE A 29 8.28 9.34 -14.58
CA PHE A 29 7.39 8.71 -13.60
C PHE A 29 6.12 8.16 -14.25
N TYR A 30 5.47 8.95 -15.12
CA TYR A 30 4.30 8.51 -15.87
C TYR A 30 4.63 7.33 -16.80
N ILE A 31 5.73 7.40 -17.56
CA ILE A 31 6.14 6.34 -18.49
C ILE A 31 6.43 5.03 -17.74
N LEU A 32 7.14 5.09 -16.60
CA LEU A 32 7.43 3.90 -15.79
C LEU A 32 6.17 3.29 -15.21
N SER A 33 5.29 4.10 -14.63
CA SER A 33 4.00 3.62 -14.11
C SER A 33 3.15 2.99 -15.21
N TRP A 34 3.05 3.64 -16.38
CA TRP A 34 2.30 3.12 -17.52
C TRP A 34 2.90 1.82 -18.08
N ARG A 35 4.24 1.75 -18.18
CA ARG A 35 4.95 0.53 -18.58
C ARG A 35 4.60 -0.64 -17.66
N ASP A 36 4.70 -0.42 -16.33
CA ASP A 36 4.50 -1.47 -15.34
C ASP A 36 3.04 -1.94 -15.33
N ILE A 37 2.07 -1.03 -15.47
CA ILE A 37 0.65 -1.35 -15.65
C ILE A 37 0.46 -2.16 -16.93
N THR A 38 1.03 -1.70 -18.06
CA THR A 38 0.87 -2.35 -19.36
C THR A 38 1.46 -3.77 -19.36
N VAL A 39 2.66 -3.95 -18.80
CA VAL A 39 3.31 -5.26 -18.69
C VAL A 39 2.45 -6.21 -17.85
N ARG A 40 1.89 -5.73 -16.73
CA ARG A 40 1.05 -6.53 -15.84
C ARG A 40 -0.22 -7.05 -16.51
N TYR A 41 -0.87 -6.23 -17.34
CA TYR A 41 -2.19 -6.56 -17.91
C TYR A 41 -2.16 -7.04 -19.35
N LYS A 42 -1.22 -6.56 -20.19
CA LYS A 42 -1.21 -6.86 -21.64
C LYS A 42 -0.64 -8.23 -21.98
N GLN A 43 0.28 -8.77 -21.16
CA GLN A 43 0.99 -10.02 -21.48
C GLN A 43 0.37 -11.27 -20.86
N THR A 44 -0.77 -11.16 -20.20
CA THR A 44 -1.39 -12.29 -19.51
C THR A 44 -2.84 -12.47 -19.92
N VAL A 45 -3.16 -13.61 -20.52
CA VAL A 45 -4.54 -13.98 -20.89
C VAL A 45 -5.48 -13.99 -19.67
N ILE A 46 -4.93 -14.27 -18.49
CA ILE A 46 -5.68 -14.38 -17.22
C ILE A 46 -5.36 -13.22 -16.25
N GLY A 47 -4.56 -12.23 -16.65
CA GLY A 47 -4.03 -11.21 -15.73
C GLY A 47 -5.09 -10.42 -14.97
N ILE A 48 -6.07 -9.88 -15.68
CA ILE A 48 -7.20 -9.17 -15.05
C ILE A 48 -8.05 -10.15 -14.22
N ALA A 49 -8.24 -11.38 -14.70
CA ALA A 49 -8.99 -12.38 -13.95
C ALA A 49 -8.33 -12.73 -12.60
N TRP A 50 -7.00 -12.78 -12.54
CA TRP A 50 -6.29 -12.99 -11.26
C TRP A 50 -6.45 -11.81 -10.29
N ALA A 51 -6.45 -10.58 -10.79
CA ALA A 51 -6.71 -9.40 -9.97
C ALA A 51 -8.12 -9.43 -9.33
N ILE A 52 -9.06 -10.12 -9.98
CA ILE A 52 -10.44 -10.31 -9.50
C ILE A 52 -10.56 -11.57 -8.62
N LEU A 53 -10.06 -12.72 -9.12
CA LEU A 53 -10.24 -14.02 -8.47
C LEU A 53 -9.55 -14.11 -7.10
N ARG A 54 -8.33 -13.60 -7.00
CA ARG A 54 -7.55 -13.67 -5.75
C ARG A 54 -8.25 -12.99 -4.58
N PRO A 55 -8.73 -11.73 -4.66
CA PRO A 55 -9.50 -11.10 -3.59
C PRO A 55 -10.80 -11.83 -3.28
N LEU A 56 -11.54 -12.27 -4.30
CA LEU A 56 -12.80 -12.99 -4.10
C LEU A 56 -12.61 -14.33 -3.39
N LEU A 57 -11.64 -15.14 -3.84
CA LEU A 57 -11.34 -16.41 -3.19
C LEU A 57 -10.90 -16.22 -1.73
N THR A 58 -10.04 -15.23 -1.48
CA THR A 58 -9.62 -14.91 -0.11
C THR A 58 -10.81 -14.47 0.75
N MET A 59 -11.70 -13.61 0.23
CA MET A 59 -12.94 -13.22 0.90
C MET A 59 -13.82 -14.43 1.24
N VAL A 60 -14.00 -15.36 0.28
CA VAL A 60 -14.80 -16.58 0.50
C VAL A 60 -14.18 -17.43 1.62
N VAL A 61 -12.86 -17.66 1.56
CA VAL A 61 -12.14 -18.44 2.58
C VAL A 61 -12.28 -17.79 3.96
N PHE A 62 -12.05 -16.47 4.07
CA PHE A 62 -12.19 -15.76 5.34
C PHE A 62 -13.64 -15.77 5.85
N THR A 63 -14.62 -15.62 4.96
CA THR A 63 -16.04 -15.68 5.32
C THR A 63 -16.43 -17.07 5.85
N VAL A 64 -15.93 -18.13 5.23
CA VAL A 64 -16.20 -19.51 5.69
C VAL A 64 -15.51 -19.77 7.02
N ILE A 65 -14.23 -19.45 7.14
CA ILE A 65 -13.44 -19.74 8.35
C ILE A 65 -13.95 -18.90 9.54
N PHE A 66 -13.95 -17.58 9.39
CA PHE A 66 -14.24 -16.69 10.50
C PHE A 66 -15.75 -16.45 10.70
N GLY A 67 -16.52 -16.32 9.61
CA GLY A 67 -17.96 -16.07 9.70
C GLY A 67 -18.78 -17.31 10.00
N LYS A 68 -18.53 -18.44 9.30
CA LYS A 68 -19.35 -19.64 9.45
C LYS A 68 -18.81 -20.61 10.50
N LEU A 69 -17.50 -20.93 10.46
CA LEU A 69 -16.91 -21.91 11.38
C LEU A 69 -16.62 -21.32 12.76
N ALA A 70 -15.92 -20.19 12.81
CA ALA A 70 -15.60 -19.51 14.06
C ALA A 70 -16.78 -18.68 14.62
N LYS A 71 -17.84 -18.46 13.83
CA LYS A 71 -19.05 -17.71 14.19
C LYS A 71 -18.75 -16.32 14.76
N LEU A 72 -17.73 -15.64 14.22
CA LEU A 72 -17.43 -14.29 14.63
C LEU A 72 -18.52 -13.33 14.12
N PRO A 73 -18.92 -12.33 14.92
CA PRO A 73 -19.94 -11.37 14.51
C PRO A 73 -19.43 -10.47 13.38
N SER A 74 -20.35 -10.04 12.52
CA SER A 74 -20.12 -8.93 11.60
C SER A 74 -20.21 -7.61 12.35
N ASP A 75 -19.56 -6.56 11.82
CA ASP A 75 -19.77 -5.20 12.30
C ASP A 75 -21.15 -4.69 11.82
N GLY A 76 -22.04 -4.37 12.77
CA GLY A 76 -23.38 -3.88 12.50
C GLY A 76 -24.26 -4.84 11.71
N HIS A 77 -25.06 -4.31 10.78
CA HIS A 77 -26.01 -5.07 9.94
C HIS A 77 -25.39 -5.54 8.61
N ALA A 78 -24.12 -5.22 8.35
CA ALA A 78 -23.49 -5.55 7.08
C ALA A 78 -23.28 -7.07 6.93
N PRO A 79 -23.48 -7.63 5.72
CA PRO A 79 -23.12 -9.00 5.43
C PRO A 79 -21.62 -9.24 5.65
N TYR A 80 -21.27 -10.36 6.31
CA TYR A 80 -19.88 -10.70 6.63
C TYR A 80 -18.92 -10.64 5.43
N PRO A 81 -19.28 -11.08 4.21
CA PRO A 81 -18.42 -10.93 3.04
C PRO A 81 -18.07 -9.47 2.71
N ILE A 82 -19.01 -8.53 2.88
CA ILE A 82 -18.75 -7.10 2.65
C ILE A 82 -17.78 -6.57 3.70
N MET A 83 -17.97 -6.93 4.98
CA MET A 83 -17.07 -6.53 6.07
C MET A 83 -15.63 -7.01 5.81
N VAL A 84 -15.47 -8.27 5.44
CA VAL A 84 -14.15 -8.84 5.14
C VAL A 84 -13.54 -8.18 3.91
N TYR A 85 -14.32 -8.01 2.83
CA TYR A 85 -13.81 -7.44 1.59
C TYR A 85 -13.41 -5.96 1.76
N ALA A 86 -14.17 -5.19 2.52
CA ALA A 86 -13.85 -3.81 2.89
C ALA A 86 -12.50 -3.69 3.61
N ALA A 87 -12.17 -4.64 4.49
CA ALA A 87 -10.89 -4.70 5.17
C ALA A 87 -9.75 -5.22 4.28
N MET A 88 -10.06 -6.13 3.36
CA MET A 88 -9.07 -6.69 2.44
C MET A 88 -8.56 -5.66 1.42
N LEU A 89 -9.39 -4.73 0.99
CA LEU A 89 -9.03 -3.71 0.00
C LEU A 89 -7.76 -2.93 0.40
N PRO A 90 -7.74 -2.20 1.53
CA PRO A 90 -6.56 -1.45 1.95
C PRO A 90 -5.39 -2.37 2.29
N TRP A 91 -5.65 -3.57 2.83
CA TRP A 91 -4.59 -4.52 3.13
C TRP A 91 -3.89 -5.02 1.88
N GLN A 92 -4.63 -5.44 0.85
CA GLN A 92 -4.05 -5.91 -0.41
C GLN A 92 -3.27 -4.81 -1.12
N PHE A 93 -3.81 -3.59 -1.14
CA PHE A 93 -3.11 -2.44 -1.68
C PHE A 93 -1.77 -2.22 -0.96
N PHE A 94 -1.78 -2.18 0.38
CA PHE A 94 -0.58 -2.04 1.19
C PHE A 94 0.43 -3.16 0.92
N SER A 95 -0.01 -4.41 0.98
CA SER A 95 0.85 -5.59 0.84
C SER A 95 1.50 -5.68 -0.54
N SER A 96 0.72 -5.44 -1.60
CA SER A 96 1.22 -5.41 -2.98
C SER A 96 2.22 -4.26 -3.18
N SER A 97 1.87 -3.06 -2.71
CA SER A 97 2.72 -1.87 -2.82
C SER A 97 4.07 -2.07 -2.13
N VAL A 98 4.08 -2.59 -0.90
CA VAL A 98 5.33 -2.83 -0.16
C VAL A 98 6.17 -3.92 -0.84
N SER A 99 5.55 -5.01 -1.29
CA SER A 99 6.24 -6.12 -1.97
C SER A 99 6.84 -5.67 -3.31
N GLU A 100 6.09 -4.95 -4.11
CA GLU A 100 6.52 -4.45 -5.43
C GLU A 100 7.61 -3.38 -5.28
N ALA A 101 7.37 -2.37 -4.43
CA ALA A 101 8.34 -1.32 -4.18
C ALA A 101 9.66 -1.89 -3.67
N SER A 102 9.61 -2.86 -2.74
CA SER A 102 10.82 -3.45 -2.16
C SER A 102 11.76 -4.08 -3.20
N ASN A 103 11.20 -4.65 -4.27
CA ASN A 103 11.97 -5.32 -5.33
C ASN A 103 12.24 -4.41 -6.54
N SER A 104 11.63 -3.24 -6.59
CA SER A 104 11.60 -2.38 -7.79
C SER A 104 12.97 -1.91 -8.26
N LEU A 105 13.88 -1.53 -7.36
CA LEU A 105 15.23 -1.10 -7.73
C LEU A 105 16.05 -2.26 -8.30
N VAL A 106 16.01 -3.40 -7.65
CA VAL A 106 16.73 -4.61 -8.10
C VAL A 106 16.24 -5.06 -9.47
N ALA A 107 14.92 -4.99 -9.71
CA ALA A 107 14.33 -5.33 -11.01
C ALA A 107 14.69 -4.33 -12.13
N ASN A 108 15.01 -3.08 -11.80
CA ASN A 108 15.34 -2.02 -12.76
C ASN A 108 16.84 -1.63 -12.76
N THR A 109 17.73 -2.56 -12.40
CA THR A 109 19.19 -2.34 -12.31
C THR A 109 19.78 -1.67 -13.57
N GLN A 110 19.40 -2.15 -14.76
CA GLN A 110 19.91 -1.59 -16.02
C GLN A 110 19.53 -0.11 -16.23
N LEU A 111 18.36 0.30 -15.77
CA LEU A 111 17.92 1.69 -15.87
C LEU A 111 18.72 2.58 -14.89
N ILE A 112 18.93 2.08 -13.67
CA ILE A 112 19.62 2.82 -12.61
C ILE A 112 21.10 3.06 -12.93
N THR A 113 21.73 2.11 -13.61
CA THR A 113 23.16 2.18 -13.95
C THR A 113 23.46 2.99 -15.21
N LYS A 114 22.47 3.15 -16.12
CA LYS A 114 22.68 3.80 -17.43
C LYS A 114 22.12 5.22 -17.53
N VAL A 115 21.11 5.55 -16.70
CA VAL A 115 20.41 6.84 -16.79
C VAL A 115 20.39 7.53 -15.43
N TYR A 116 20.67 8.83 -15.44
CA TYR A 116 20.59 9.66 -14.25
C TYR A 116 19.19 10.24 -14.07
N PHE A 117 18.55 9.94 -12.94
CA PHE A 117 17.27 10.50 -12.49
C PHE A 117 17.09 10.25 -10.99
N PRO A 118 16.16 10.94 -10.29
CA PRO A 118 15.82 10.67 -8.90
C PRO A 118 15.27 9.27 -8.74
N ARG A 119 16.00 8.37 -8.08
CA ARG A 119 15.69 6.92 -8.03
C ARG A 119 14.43 6.60 -7.25
N ILE A 120 13.93 7.53 -6.43
CA ILE A 120 12.65 7.40 -5.72
C ILE A 120 11.45 7.22 -6.66
N ILE A 121 11.57 7.64 -7.92
CA ILE A 121 10.56 7.48 -8.96
C ILE A 121 10.20 6.00 -9.15
N ILE A 122 11.18 5.09 -9.12
CA ILE A 122 10.97 3.65 -9.37
C ILE A 122 10.07 3.01 -8.30
N PRO A 123 10.37 3.06 -6.99
CA PRO A 123 9.48 2.45 -6.00
C PRO A 123 8.11 3.12 -5.91
N ILE A 124 8.02 4.44 -6.12
CA ILE A 124 6.73 5.12 -6.11
C ILE A 124 5.89 4.75 -7.34
N SER A 125 6.49 4.54 -8.53
CA SER A 125 5.76 4.03 -9.70
C SER A 125 5.15 2.65 -9.44
N SER A 126 5.87 1.77 -8.71
CA SER A 126 5.33 0.46 -8.29
C SER A 126 4.14 0.58 -7.34
N VAL A 127 4.16 1.55 -6.41
CA VAL A 127 3.00 1.84 -5.55
C VAL A 127 1.80 2.31 -6.36
N VAL A 128 2.01 3.16 -7.38
CA VAL A 128 0.93 3.60 -8.28
C VAL A 128 0.37 2.45 -9.09
N THR A 129 1.20 1.51 -9.54
CA THR A 129 0.72 0.30 -10.23
C THR A 129 -0.17 -0.54 -9.33
N SER A 130 0.23 -0.74 -8.07
CA SER A 130 -0.61 -1.44 -7.07
C SER A 130 -1.90 -0.68 -6.74
N PHE A 131 -1.91 0.65 -6.87
CA PHE A 131 -3.12 1.46 -6.71
C PHE A 131 -4.14 1.21 -7.83
N VAL A 132 -3.70 0.90 -9.05
CA VAL A 132 -4.61 0.47 -10.13
C VAL A 132 -5.29 -0.86 -9.79
N ASP A 133 -4.56 -1.83 -9.23
CA ASP A 133 -5.14 -3.09 -8.73
C ASP A 133 -6.19 -2.84 -7.64
N PHE A 134 -5.92 -1.89 -6.74
CA PHE A 134 -6.87 -1.45 -5.73
C PHE A 134 -8.16 -0.89 -6.36
N LEU A 135 -8.06 -0.04 -7.39
CA LEU A 135 -9.23 0.51 -8.07
C LEU A 135 -10.07 -0.59 -8.73
N ILE A 136 -9.45 -1.58 -9.36
CA ILE A 136 -10.15 -2.75 -9.91
C ILE A 136 -10.88 -3.52 -8.80
N SER A 137 -10.19 -3.76 -7.69
CA SER A 137 -10.78 -4.44 -6.53
C SER A 137 -11.90 -3.63 -5.88
N PHE A 138 -11.81 -2.30 -5.91
CA PHE A 138 -12.87 -1.42 -5.44
C PHE A 138 -14.14 -1.50 -6.29
N VAL A 139 -14.01 -1.64 -7.61
CA VAL A 139 -15.15 -1.91 -8.49
C VAL A 139 -15.86 -3.21 -8.11
N ILE A 140 -15.10 -4.24 -7.74
CA ILE A 140 -15.68 -5.51 -7.27
C ILE A 140 -16.46 -5.31 -5.96
N LEU A 141 -15.98 -4.48 -5.04
CA LEU A 141 -16.74 -4.13 -3.84
C LEU A 141 -18.12 -3.54 -4.19
N ILE A 142 -18.18 -2.63 -5.17
CA ILE A 142 -19.44 -2.04 -5.62
C ILE A 142 -20.39 -3.13 -6.13
N PHE A 143 -19.90 -4.07 -6.94
CA PHE A 143 -20.70 -5.21 -7.38
C PHE A 143 -21.19 -6.10 -6.23
N LEU A 144 -20.33 -6.37 -5.23
CA LEU A 144 -20.74 -7.11 -4.04
C LEU A 144 -21.83 -6.38 -3.25
N MET A 145 -21.70 -5.07 -3.07
CA MET A 145 -22.74 -4.26 -2.40
C MET A 145 -24.07 -4.32 -3.15
N MET A 146 -24.05 -4.25 -4.47
CA MET A 146 -25.26 -4.42 -5.29
C MET A 146 -25.85 -5.83 -5.14
N PHE A 147 -25.02 -6.87 -5.17
CA PHE A 147 -25.45 -8.27 -5.03
C PHE A 147 -26.13 -8.53 -3.67
N TYR A 148 -25.54 -8.00 -2.59
CA TYR A 148 -26.09 -8.15 -1.22
C TYR A 148 -27.18 -7.10 -0.90
N LYS A 149 -27.54 -6.21 -1.85
CA LYS A 149 -28.48 -5.09 -1.65
C LYS A 149 -28.09 -4.20 -0.46
N PHE A 150 -26.80 -4.06 -0.21
CA PHE A 150 -26.26 -3.22 0.84
C PHE A 150 -25.95 -1.83 0.30
N THR A 151 -26.60 -0.80 0.86
CA THR A 151 -26.39 0.60 0.47
C THR A 151 -25.51 1.32 1.49
N PRO A 152 -24.35 1.84 1.08
CA PRO A 152 -23.52 2.62 1.98
C PRO A 152 -24.19 3.96 2.29
N SER A 153 -23.90 4.51 3.46
CA SER A 153 -24.37 5.84 3.85
C SER A 153 -23.40 6.93 3.35
N TRP A 154 -23.69 8.18 3.70
CA TRP A 154 -22.84 9.33 3.37
C TRP A 154 -21.38 9.21 3.87
N HIS A 155 -21.10 8.36 4.85
CA HIS A 155 -19.74 8.10 5.38
C HIS A 155 -18.76 7.64 4.30
N ILE A 156 -19.23 7.09 3.19
CA ILE A 156 -18.39 6.68 2.05
C ILE A 156 -17.58 7.85 1.46
N LEU A 157 -18.05 9.09 1.64
CA LEU A 157 -17.33 10.29 1.20
C LEU A 157 -16.00 10.50 1.96
N SER A 158 -15.82 9.90 3.13
CA SER A 158 -14.57 9.93 3.87
C SER A 158 -13.51 8.94 3.36
N LEU A 159 -13.90 7.99 2.53
CA LEU A 159 -13.04 6.92 2.02
C LEU A 159 -11.76 7.42 1.34
N PRO A 160 -11.75 8.51 0.55
CA PRO A 160 -10.51 9.06 -0.03
C PRO A 160 -9.44 9.42 1.02
N VAL A 161 -9.85 9.83 2.24
CA VAL A 161 -8.90 10.13 3.32
C VAL A 161 -8.18 8.87 3.77
N PHE A 162 -8.91 7.78 3.97
CA PHE A 162 -8.31 6.49 4.37
C PHE A 162 -7.47 5.88 3.24
N VAL A 163 -7.88 6.07 1.98
CA VAL A 163 -7.08 5.70 0.80
C VAL A 163 -5.75 6.45 0.80
N LEU A 164 -5.78 7.76 1.07
CA LEU A 164 -4.56 8.57 1.15
C LEU A 164 -3.65 8.11 2.28
N ILE A 165 -4.19 7.83 3.48
CA ILE A 165 -3.41 7.31 4.61
C ILE A 165 -2.77 5.96 4.24
N SER A 166 -3.52 5.05 3.60
CA SER A 166 -3.00 3.77 3.12
C SER A 166 -1.87 3.95 2.10
N PHE A 167 -2.03 4.90 1.15
CA PHE A 167 -1.01 5.22 0.16
C PHE A 167 0.27 5.76 0.81
N LEU A 168 0.16 6.67 1.78
CA LEU A 168 1.30 7.21 2.52
C LEU A 168 2.00 6.13 3.35
N THR A 169 1.22 5.25 4.01
CA THR A 169 1.75 4.11 4.77
C THR A 169 2.55 3.16 3.87
N ALA A 170 1.95 2.77 2.74
CA ALA A 170 2.58 1.87 1.78
C ALA A 170 3.84 2.49 1.16
N SER A 171 3.81 3.78 0.82
CA SER A 171 4.95 4.51 0.28
C SER A 171 6.08 4.63 1.30
N GLY A 172 5.78 4.99 2.55
CA GLY A 172 6.77 5.17 3.60
C GLY A 172 7.50 3.86 3.94
N ILE A 173 6.73 2.81 4.22
CA ILE A 173 7.28 1.47 4.53
C ILE A 173 7.96 0.88 3.29
N GLY A 174 7.34 1.04 2.10
CA GLY A 174 7.90 0.58 0.84
C GLY A 174 9.27 1.19 0.56
N LEU A 175 9.42 2.51 0.67
CA LEU A 175 10.71 3.21 0.47
C LEU A 175 11.77 2.74 1.48
N TYR A 176 11.39 2.60 2.75
CA TYR A 176 12.30 2.13 3.79
C TYR A 176 12.84 0.74 3.48
N ILE A 177 11.95 -0.18 3.14
CA ILE A 177 12.30 -1.57 2.82
C ILE A 177 13.06 -1.65 1.49
N THR A 178 12.70 -0.86 0.48
CA THR A 178 13.44 -0.78 -0.80
C THR A 178 14.91 -0.44 -0.55
N ALA A 179 15.17 0.57 0.28
CA ALA A 179 16.54 0.94 0.62
C ALA A 179 17.31 -0.20 1.30
N LEU A 180 16.66 -0.93 2.21
CA LEU A 180 17.25 -2.08 2.90
C LEU A 180 17.48 -3.27 1.97
N ASN A 181 16.55 -3.55 1.04
CA ASN A 181 16.65 -4.67 0.10
C ASN A 181 17.82 -4.53 -0.88
N VAL A 182 18.15 -3.30 -1.28
CA VAL A 182 19.36 -3.05 -2.08
C VAL A 182 20.64 -3.42 -1.32
N LYS A 183 20.68 -3.13 -0.02
CA LYS A 183 21.85 -3.39 0.81
C LYS A 183 21.92 -4.84 1.31
N TYR A 184 20.77 -5.38 1.69
CA TYR A 184 20.62 -6.69 2.32
C TYR A 184 19.60 -7.51 1.52
N ARG A 185 20.07 -8.43 0.70
CA ARG A 185 19.24 -9.24 -0.20
C ARG A 185 18.24 -10.15 0.52
N ASP A 186 18.41 -10.35 1.81
CA ASP A 186 17.51 -11.16 2.67
C ASP A 186 16.09 -10.57 2.75
N PHE A 187 15.95 -9.24 2.59
CA PHE A 187 14.65 -8.58 2.59
C PHE A 187 13.71 -9.10 1.50
N ARG A 188 14.25 -9.67 0.42
CA ARG A 188 13.47 -10.34 -0.62
C ARG A 188 12.62 -11.49 -0.08
N TYR A 189 13.11 -12.17 0.96
CA TYR A 189 12.41 -13.29 1.62
C TYR A 189 11.62 -12.83 2.84
N ILE A 190 12.15 -11.87 3.58
CA ILE A 190 11.52 -11.34 4.79
C ILE A 190 10.19 -10.62 4.46
N VAL A 191 10.15 -9.83 3.39
CA VAL A 191 8.97 -9.03 3.04
C VAL A 191 7.73 -9.89 2.76
N PRO A 192 7.76 -10.92 1.90
CA PRO A 192 6.61 -11.79 1.68
C PRO A 192 6.13 -12.46 2.97
N PHE A 193 7.05 -12.89 3.83
CA PHE A 193 6.72 -13.49 5.12
C PHE A 193 6.00 -12.50 6.04
N VAL A 194 6.56 -11.31 6.24
CA VAL A 194 5.97 -10.26 7.10
C VAL A 194 4.59 -9.83 6.58
N VAL A 195 4.45 -9.66 5.28
CA VAL A 195 3.17 -9.30 4.65
C VAL A 195 2.13 -10.41 4.82
N GLN A 196 2.52 -11.68 4.64
CA GLN A 196 1.61 -12.81 4.83
C GLN A 196 1.16 -12.95 6.28
N PHE A 197 2.09 -12.84 7.24
CA PHE A 197 1.78 -12.85 8.67
C PHE A 197 0.92 -11.65 9.08
N GLY A 198 1.22 -10.49 8.55
CA GLY A 198 0.49 -9.25 8.78
C GLY A 198 -0.99 -9.34 8.41
N LEU A 199 -1.34 -10.12 7.36
CA LEU A 199 -2.74 -10.37 6.99
C LEU A 199 -3.56 -11.00 8.13
N TYR A 200 -2.96 -11.93 8.88
CA TYR A 200 -3.63 -12.63 9.97
C TYR A 200 -3.63 -11.84 11.28
N ILE A 201 -2.60 -11.03 11.48
CA ILE A 201 -2.50 -10.16 12.66
C ILE A 201 -3.39 -8.93 12.51
N SER A 202 -3.57 -8.41 11.30
CA SER A 202 -4.42 -7.24 11.05
C SER A 202 -5.90 -7.62 11.08
N PRO A 203 -6.81 -6.67 11.42
CA PRO A 203 -8.23 -6.97 11.59
C PRO A 203 -8.94 -7.12 10.23
N VAL A 204 -8.46 -8.06 9.38
CA VAL A 204 -9.02 -8.30 8.05
C VAL A 204 -10.19 -9.29 8.12
N GLY A 205 -10.01 -10.40 8.83
CA GLY A 205 -11.05 -11.42 9.00
C GLY A 205 -11.96 -11.20 10.20
N PHE A 206 -11.62 -10.30 11.11
CA PHE A 206 -12.34 -10.07 12.37
C PHE A 206 -12.41 -8.57 12.67
N SER A 207 -13.30 -8.17 13.57
CA SER A 207 -13.38 -6.79 14.03
C SER A 207 -12.28 -6.47 15.05
N SER A 208 -11.69 -5.27 14.95
CA SER A 208 -10.73 -4.77 15.95
C SER A 208 -11.34 -4.65 17.35
N SER A 209 -12.68 -4.61 17.45
CA SER A 209 -13.43 -4.57 18.71
C SER A 209 -13.23 -5.81 19.58
N ILE A 210 -12.85 -6.96 18.99
CA ILE A 210 -12.56 -8.21 19.71
C ILE A 210 -11.29 -8.07 20.57
N VAL A 211 -10.38 -7.16 20.19
CA VAL A 211 -9.15 -6.95 20.96
C VAL A 211 -9.49 -6.27 22.29
N PRO A 212 -9.06 -6.83 23.44
CA PRO A 212 -9.30 -6.22 24.74
C PRO A 212 -8.79 -4.78 24.81
N GLU A 213 -9.51 -3.88 25.46
CA GLU A 213 -9.20 -2.44 25.52
C GLU A 213 -7.76 -2.15 25.96
N LYS A 214 -7.26 -2.93 26.91
CA LYS A 214 -5.89 -2.85 27.41
C LYS A 214 -4.83 -2.97 26.30
N TYR A 215 -5.11 -3.73 25.25
CA TYR A 215 -4.15 -4.01 24.17
C TYR A 215 -4.47 -3.24 22.87
N ARG A 216 -5.61 -2.55 22.77
CA ARG A 216 -6.02 -1.83 21.54
C ARG A 216 -5.01 -0.77 21.11
N LEU A 217 -4.45 -0.03 22.08
CA LEU A 217 -3.44 0.98 21.76
C LEU A 217 -2.16 0.33 21.21
N LEU A 218 -1.69 -0.76 21.82
CA LEU A 218 -0.53 -1.52 21.33
C LEU A 218 -0.80 -2.12 19.93
N TYR A 219 -2.00 -2.63 19.72
CA TYR A 219 -2.44 -3.17 18.44
C TYR A 219 -2.44 -2.11 17.33
N SER A 220 -2.75 -0.87 17.68
CA SER A 220 -2.75 0.28 16.77
C SER A 220 -1.36 0.80 16.38
N LEU A 221 -0.26 0.21 16.94
CA LEU A 221 1.10 0.39 16.40
C LEU A 221 1.23 -0.16 14.98
N ASN A 222 0.40 -1.12 14.60
CA ASN A 222 0.24 -1.49 13.20
C ASN A 222 -0.61 -0.41 12.50
N PRO A 223 -0.02 0.42 11.61
CA PRO A 223 -0.73 1.54 10.99
C PRO A 223 -1.92 1.10 10.15
N MET A 224 -1.90 -0.17 9.67
CA MET A 224 -3.01 -0.70 8.88
C MET A 224 -4.26 -1.00 9.70
N VAL A 225 -4.17 -1.10 11.03
CA VAL A 225 -5.35 -1.26 11.91
C VAL A 225 -6.27 -0.05 11.78
N GLY A 226 -5.74 1.16 11.96
CA GLY A 226 -6.53 2.37 11.82
C GLY A 226 -7.08 2.60 10.41
N VAL A 227 -6.31 2.23 9.39
CA VAL A 227 -6.75 2.31 7.99
C VAL A 227 -7.91 1.33 7.73
N ILE A 228 -7.79 0.07 8.16
CA ILE A 228 -8.82 -0.97 7.97
C ILE A 228 -10.10 -0.60 8.70
N ASP A 229 -10.00 -0.17 9.96
CA ASP A 229 -11.16 0.27 10.73
C ASP A 229 -11.83 1.48 10.09
N GLY A 230 -11.05 2.43 9.56
CA GLY A 230 -11.56 3.57 8.81
C GLY A 230 -12.28 3.17 7.51
N PHE A 231 -11.75 2.23 6.76
CA PHE A 231 -12.42 1.68 5.56
C PHE A 231 -13.74 1.02 5.92
N ARG A 232 -13.76 0.19 6.97
CA ARG A 232 -15.01 -0.42 7.45
C ARG A 232 -16.01 0.62 7.89
N TRP A 233 -15.61 1.59 8.70
CA TRP A 233 -16.49 2.66 9.14
C TRP A 233 -17.09 3.42 7.96
N ALA A 234 -16.29 3.75 6.94
CA ALA A 234 -16.76 4.46 5.77
C ALA A 234 -17.74 3.62 4.92
N ILE A 235 -17.45 2.32 4.74
CA ILE A 235 -18.22 1.43 3.87
C ILE A 235 -19.44 0.87 4.59
N LEU A 236 -19.32 0.50 5.87
CA LEU A 236 -20.40 -0.12 6.67
C LEU A 236 -21.29 0.92 7.36
N SER A 237 -21.46 2.07 6.76
CA SER A 237 -22.44 3.08 7.18
C SER A 237 -22.20 3.66 8.59
N GLY A 238 -20.96 3.64 9.08
CA GLY A 238 -20.61 4.14 10.40
C GLY A 238 -20.91 3.14 11.55
N GLU A 239 -21.39 1.95 11.26
CA GLU A 239 -21.71 0.93 12.27
C GLU A 239 -20.47 0.27 12.88
N SER A 240 -19.33 0.30 12.17
CA SER A 240 -18.03 -0.13 12.71
C SER A 240 -17.45 0.96 13.60
N MET A 241 -16.98 0.59 14.78
CA MET A 241 -16.41 1.57 15.73
C MET A 241 -14.97 1.90 15.38
N ILE A 242 -14.66 3.20 15.25
CA ILE A 242 -13.28 3.67 15.18
C ILE A 242 -12.77 3.91 16.61
N TYR A 243 -11.67 3.22 16.97
CA TYR A 243 -10.94 3.53 18.19
C TYR A 243 -10.04 4.75 17.96
N TRP A 244 -10.57 5.97 18.27
CA TRP A 244 -9.92 7.24 17.98
C TRP A 244 -8.48 7.38 18.49
N PRO A 245 -8.13 6.99 19.75
CA PRO A 245 -6.75 7.08 20.22
C PRO A 245 -5.82 6.20 19.38
N GLY A 246 -6.26 4.99 19.00
CA GLY A 246 -5.52 4.09 18.14
C GLY A 246 -5.40 4.61 16.71
N PHE A 247 -6.43 5.26 16.18
CA PHE A 247 -6.40 5.86 14.85
C PHE A 247 -5.38 7.01 14.77
N VAL A 248 -5.35 7.89 15.76
CA VAL A 248 -4.34 8.97 15.85
C VAL A 248 -2.93 8.39 15.95
N LEU A 249 -2.73 7.31 16.74
CA LEU A 249 -1.45 6.61 16.82
C LEU A 249 -1.06 6.01 15.48
N SER A 250 -1.98 5.36 14.76
CA SER A 250 -1.75 4.80 13.43
C SER A 250 -1.32 5.86 12.42
N ILE A 251 -1.91 7.06 12.46
CA ILE A 251 -1.47 8.21 11.65
C ILE A 251 -0.06 8.64 12.05
N GLY A 252 0.24 8.76 13.34
CA GLY A 252 1.57 9.10 13.84
C GLY A 252 2.64 8.11 13.36
N VAL A 253 2.34 6.81 13.40
CA VAL A 253 3.21 5.75 12.89
C VAL A 253 3.38 5.87 11.37
N THR A 254 2.31 6.13 10.62
CA THR A 254 2.36 6.37 9.16
C THR A 254 3.31 7.50 8.81
N ILE A 255 3.16 8.65 9.48
CA ILE A 255 3.99 9.84 9.26
C ILE A 255 5.45 9.52 9.61
N SER A 256 5.70 8.81 10.73
CA SER A 256 7.03 8.40 11.15
C SER A 256 7.70 7.51 10.10
N PHE A 257 6.99 6.49 9.58
CA PHE A 257 7.53 5.63 8.53
C PHE A 257 7.73 6.37 7.21
N LEU A 258 6.89 7.35 6.88
CA LEU A 258 7.07 8.17 5.68
C LEU A 258 8.38 8.98 5.78
N PHE A 259 8.60 9.67 6.90
CA PHE A 259 9.84 10.41 7.12
C PHE A 259 11.08 9.50 7.15
N LEU A 260 11.02 8.40 7.90
CA LEU A 260 12.10 7.42 7.98
C LEU A 260 12.39 6.78 6.62
N GLY A 261 11.35 6.44 5.87
CA GLY A 261 11.47 5.86 4.53
C GLY A 261 12.16 6.81 3.55
N ILE A 262 11.69 8.05 3.47
CA ILE A 262 12.31 9.06 2.61
C ILE A 262 13.76 9.35 3.07
N TYR A 263 13.99 9.53 4.35
CA TYR A 263 15.32 9.81 4.89
C TYR A 263 16.30 8.69 4.59
N GLN A 264 15.94 7.44 4.91
CA GLN A 264 16.79 6.27 4.70
C GLN A 264 17.06 6.03 3.22
N PHE A 265 16.01 6.15 2.39
CA PHE A 265 16.12 6.01 0.94
C PHE A 265 17.12 7.03 0.36
N ARG A 266 16.95 8.30 0.66
CA ARG A 266 17.84 9.37 0.18
C ARG A 266 19.29 9.21 0.67
N LYS A 267 19.48 8.76 1.92
CA LYS A 267 20.80 8.49 2.47
C LYS A 267 21.53 7.39 1.69
N MET A 268 20.79 6.36 1.26
CA MET A 268 21.35 5.20 0.55
C MET A 268 21.38 5.38 -0.97
N GLU A 269 20.53 6.24 -1.53
CA GLU A 269 20.40 6.49 -2.98
C GLU A 269 21.75 6.74 -3.67
N LYS A 270 22.67 7.43 -3.01
CA LYS A 270 24.01 7.72 -3.52
C LYS A 270 24.84 6.48 -3.82
N LYS A 271 24.58 5.39 -3.11
CA LYS A 271 25.34 4.12 -3.19
C LYS A 271 24.63 3.06 -4.04
N PHE A 272 23.40 3.30 -4.49
CA PHE A 272 22.65 2.27 -5.21
C PHE A 272 23.32 1.82 -6.51
N ALA A 273 23.93 2.75 -7.28
CA ALA A 273 24.61 2.39 -8.50
C ALA A 273 25.86 1.54 -8.30
N ASP A 274 26.48 1.63 -7.10
CA ASP A 274 27.70 0.90 -6.77
C ASP A 274 27.40 -0.49 -6.17
N ILE A 275 26.20 -0.68 -5.60
CA ILE A 275 25.82 -1.88 -4.86
C ILE A 275 24.97 -2.84 -5.71
N ILE A 276 24.12 -2.30 -6.61
CA ILE A 276 23.27 -3.07 -7.51
C ILE A 276 24.08 -3.59 -8.70
#